data_0bcbb9ac05d5af4ef3f7df3f2250932b
#
_entry.id   0bcbb9ac05d5af4ef3f7df3f2250932b
#
_cell.length_a   1.000
_cell.length_b   1.000
_cell.length_c   1.000
_cell.angle_alpha   90.00
_cell.angle_beta   90.00
_cell.angle_gamma   90.00
#
_symmetry.space_group_name_H-M   'P 1'
#
loop_
_entity.id
_entity.type
_entity.pdbx_description
1 polymer ?
#
loop_
_entity_poly.entity_id
_entity_poly.type
_entity_poly.pdbx_seq_one_letter_code
_entity_poly.pdbx_strand_id
1 'polypeptide(L)'
;MNEFSPVVIYAIIGFGKRRFQTTDCSLQTMSTNDVTAGPTPLEFEADPSTKMKKGAHKPVFAQLFKAKPKKVKVTKRIHLLVNPYAGSKSGRKIGEQAKALLEAAGKTVKAYHSAYAGHLMEIAQGLELKANDLVAVVGGDGSLSEVITGRMRAESGKKELFALIPAGTGNSMAHDLGLSSVEQAVDAIVSGARQSIDLARVEMVNGLPGSENGTTVRFSHNLVTWGLGVDSTIKAEKMRWMGPVRYDVGILMAIMANNRRHATLTLDGVTMEDDYTLFLIQNTQTGGSRLPLAPGATLDDGFMDIGILKKMTRRDVLKAFGMLKKEGRHVFHPRVDYHRFKTLSIDTPAPAAINIDGENIGSTPLSMEVLPNAVEICLPASE
;
A
#
# COMPACT_ATOMS: atom_id res chain seq x y z
N MET A 1 23.03 -16.85 -52.22
CA MET A 1 24.31 -17.58 -52.13
C MET A 1 24.92 -17.27 -50.78
N ASN A 2 25.05 -18.33 -50.01
CA ASN A 2 25.94 -18.58 -48.85
C ASN A 2 25.76 -17.65 -47.64
N GLU A 3 25.12 -18.16 -46.57
CA GLU A 3 25.59 -19.05 -45.49
C GLU A 3 26.88 -18.58 -44.83
N PHE A 4 26.85 -18.30 -43.52
CA PHE A 4 27.47 -19.09 -42.47
C PHE A 4 27.23 -18.50 -41.07
N SER A 5 26.78 -19.38 -40.20
CA SER A 5 26.65 -19.30 -38.73
C SER A 5 27.95 -19.88 -38.08
N PRO A 6 28.01 -20.13 -36.79
CA PRO A 6 28.53 -19.32 -35.68
C PRO A 6 29.86 -19.88 -35.12
N VAL A 7 30.57 -19.16 -34.23
CA VAL A 7 31.66 -19.74 -33.43
C VAL A 7 31.57 -19.27 -31.95
N VAL A 8 31.42 -20.27 -31.13
CA VAL A 8 31.58 -20.30 -29.67
C VAL A 8 33.06 -20.23 -29.33
N ILE A 9 33.46 -19.41 -28.37
CA ILE A 9 34.75 -19.57 -27.69
C ILE A 9 34.55 -19.53 -26.19
N TYR A 10 34.79 -20.68 -25.54
CA TYR A 10 35.03 -20.82 -24.11
C TYR A 10 36.45 -20.34 -23.76
N ALA A 11 36.58 -19.60 -22.66
CA ALA A 11 37.85 -19.51 -21.97
C ALA A 11 37.64 -19.79 -20.46
N ILE A 12 38.20 -20.91 -20.05
CA ILE A 12 38.32 -21.39 -18.69
C ILE A 12 39.58 -20.77 -18.10
N ILE A 13 39.46 -20.10 -16.93
CA ILE A 13 40.58 -20.05 -15.98
C ILE A 13 40.00 -20.22 -14.58
N GLY A 14 40.41 -21.30 -13.92
CA GLY A 14 40.05 -21.60 -12.54
C GLY A 14 40.90 -20.86 -11.54
N PHE A 15 40.39 -20.73 -10.33
CA PHE A 15 41.12 -20.89 -9.07
C PHE A 15 40.19 -20.85 -7.86
N GLY A 16 40.36 -21.82 -6.97
CA GLY A 16 40.09 -21.63 -5.52
C GLY A 16 38.89 -22.36 -4.95
N LYS A 17 39.03 -23.65 -4.67
CA LYS A 17 38.16 -24.38 -3.73
C LYS A 17 38.27 -23.77 -2.32
N ARG A 18 37.20 -23.16 -1.82
CA ARG A 18 36.93 -23.06 -0.38
C ARG A 18 35.64 -23.82 -0.07
N ARG A 19 35.77 -24.82 0.79
CA ARG A 19 34.67 -25.56 1.40
C ARG A 19 33.86 -24.59 2.24
N PHE A 20 32.62 -24.38 1.89
CA PHE A 20 31.63 -23.86 2.82
C PHE A 20 30.96 -25.05 3.51
N GLN A 21 31.07 -25.07 4.83
CA GLN A 21 30.30 -25.96 5.68
C GLN A 21 28.82 -25.58 5.54
N THR A 22 28.02 -26.53 5.13
CA THR A 22 26.55 -26.45 5.19
C THR A 22 26.16 -26.61 6.63
N THR A 23 25.77 -25.50 7.28
CA THR A 23 24.95 -25.55 8.47
C THR A 23 23.54 -25.87 8.01
N ASP A 24 23.07 -27.02 8.42
CA ASP A 24 21.66 -27.47 8.30
C ASP A 24 20.77 -26.44 8.96
N CYS A 25 20.13 -25.60 8.15
CA CYS A 25 18.95 -24.86 8.56
C CYS A 25 17.75 -25.76 8.27
N SER A 26 17.29 -26.46 9.30
CA SER A 26 16.07 -27.25 9.24
C SER A 26 14.90 -26.37 8.84
N LEU A 27 14.54 -26.44 7.57
CA LEU A 27 13.24 -26.02 7.06
C LEU A 27 12.17 -26.84 7.82
N GLN A 28 11.54 -26.21 8.80
CA GLN A 28 10.27 -26.72 9.29
C GLN A 28 9.30 -26.71 8.11
N THR A 29 9.03 -27.88 7.59
CA THR A 29 7.95 -28.13 6.62
C THR A 29 6.64 -27.65 7.25
N MET A 30 6.17 -26.50 6.82
CA MET A 30 4.77 -26.11 7.05
C MET A 30 3.88 -27.18 6.42
N SER A 31 2.93 -27.63 7.22
CA SER A 31 1.93 -28.61 6.85
C SER A 31 1.27 -28.24 5.51
N THR A 32 1.33 -29.15 4.54
CA THR A 32 0.81 -29.00 3.17
C THR A 32 -0.73 -29.06 3.09
N ASN A 33 -1.46 -28.79 4.18
CA ASN A 33 -2.91 -28.98 4.23
C ASN A 33 -3.75 -27.70 4.04
N ASP A 34 -3.15 -26.53 3.72
CA ASP A 34 -3.89 -25.27 3.57
C ASP A 34 -3.83 -24.64 2.17
N VAL A 35 -3.47 -25.39 1.16
CA VAL A 35 -3.30 -24.86 -0.22
C VAL A 35 -4.31 -25.51 -1.17
N THR A 36 -5.62 -25.21 -1.02
CA THR A 36 -6.61 -25.54 -2.05
C THR A 36 -7.85 -24.63 -2.10
N ALA A 37 -7.88 -23.50 -1.43
CA ALA A 37 -8.94 -22.53 -1.65
C ALA A 37 -8.39 -21.41 -2.53
N GLY A 38 -8.83 -21.34 -3.78
CA GLY A 38 -8.57 -20.20 -4.67
C GLY A 38 -9.09 -18.88 -4.07
N PRO A 39 -8.94 -17.73 -4.77
CA PRO A 39 -9.30 -16.43 -4.23
C PRO A 39 -10.77 -16.42 -3.80
N THR A 40 -11.04 -15.88 -2.62
CA THR A 40 -12.41 -15.81 -2.10
C THR A 40 -13.14 -14.65 -2.77
N PRO A 41 -14.23 -14.90 -3.53
CA PRO A 41 -15.07 -13.83 -4.04
C PRO A 41 -15.63 -13.02 -2.88
N LEU A 42 -15.60 -11.68 -3.00
CA LEU A 42 -16.16 -10.79 -2.00
C LEU A 42 -17.51 -10.29 -2.45
N GLU A 43 -18.56 -10.73 -1.77
CA GLU A 43 -19.92 -10.26 -1.97
C GLU A 43 -20.24 -9.11 -1.02
N PHE A 44 -20.89 -8.07 -1.55
CA PHE A 44 -21.26 -6.90 -0.78
C PHE A 44 -22.75 -6.90 -0.49
N GLU A 45 -23.08 -6.74 0.79
CA GLU A 45 -24.47 -6.49 1.19
C GLU A 45 -24.87 -5.05 0.87
N ALA A 46 -26.08 -4.89 0.37
CA ALA A 46 -26.67 -3.58 0.17
C ALA A 46 -27.19 -3.01 1.49
N ASP A 47 -26.85 -1.74 1.78
CA ASP A 47 -27.39 -1.03 2.94
C ASP A 47 -28.93 -0.86 2.79
N PRO A 48 -29.76 -1.51 3.64
CA PRO A 48 -31.20 -1.48 3.53
C PRO A 48 -31.80 -0.08 3.80
N SER A 49 -31.05 0.83 4.43
CA SER A 49 -31.50 2.21 4.67
C SER A 49 -31.47 3.06 3.40
N THR A 50 -30.77 2.62 2.35
CA THR A 50 -30.69 3.36 1.08
C THR A 50 -31.93 3.11 0.24
N LYS A 51 -32.86 4.08 0.17
CA LYS A 51 -34.03 4.02 -0.71
C LYS A 51 -33.62 3.85 -2.18
N MET A 52 -34.16 2.82 -2.83
CA MET A 52 -33.93 2.51 -4.24
C MET A 52 -34.42 3.65 -5.16
N LYS A 53 -33.57 4.62 -5.43
CA LYS A 53 -33.69 5.38 -6.69
C LYS A 53 -32.81 4.69 -7.71
N LYS A 54 -33.35 4.45 -8.93
CA LYS A 54 -32.67 3.81 -10.10
C LYS A 54 -31.13 3.97 -10.05
N GLY A 55 -30.42 2.99 -9.52
CA GLY A 55 -28.97 3.01 -9.38
C GLY A 55 -28.52 2.13 -8.23
N ALA A 56 -27.27 1.68 -8.26
CA ALA A 56 -26.71 0.73 -7.32
C ALA A 56 -26.92 1.14 -5.84
N HIS A 57 -27.16 0.15 -5.00
CA HIS A 57 -27.22 0.30 -3.55
C HIS A 57 -25.91 0.84 -3.00
N LYS A 58 -25.94 1.42 -1.80
CA LYS A 58 -24.75 1.66 -1.00
C LYS A 58 -24.29 0.33 -0.38
N PRO A 59 -23.00 -0.03 -0.42
CA PRO A 59 -22.52 -1.21 0.28
C PRO A 59 -22.51 -0.99 1.80
N VAL A 60 -22.71 -2.06 2.55
CA VAL A 60 -22.40 -2.11 3.97
C VAL A 60 -20.87 -2.18 4.08
N PHE A 61 -20.26 -1.26 4.82
CA PHE A 61 -18.82 -1.27 5.06
C PHE A 61 -18.48 -2.32 6.10
N ALA A 62 -17.39 -3.07 5.86
CA ALA A 62 -16.84 -3.99 6.83
C ALA A 62 -16.32 -3.25 8.08
N GLN A 63 -16.16 -3.97 9.18
CA GLN A 63 -15.42 -3.44 10.31
C GLN A 63 -13.94 -3.31 9.95
N LEU A 64 -13.33 -2.16 10.22
CA LEU A 64 -11.93 -1.91 9.89
C LEU A 64 -10.97 -2.88 10.62
N PHE A 65 -11.35 -3.36 11.79
CA PHE A 65 -10.61 -4.36 12.57
C PHE A 65 -11.55 -5.46 13.06
N LYS A 66 -11.09 -6.71 12.98
CA LYS A 66 -11.77 -7.87 13.59
C LYS A 66 -11.47 -7.98 15.08
N ALA A 67 -10.23 -7.71 15.46
CA ALA A 67 -9.80 -7.76 16.85
C ALA A 67 -10.01 -6.43 17.56
N LYS A 68 -10.24 -6.47 18.88
CA LYS A 68 -10.34 -5.24 19.70
C LYS A 68 -8.95 -4.65 19.95
N PRO A 69 -8.82 -3.30 19.97
CA PRO A 69 -7.57 -2.64 20.31
C PRO A 69 -7.04 -3.07 21.67
N LYS A 70 -5.72 -3.25 21.75
CA LYS A 70 -5.04 -3.55 22.99
C LYS A 70 -4.56 -2.25 23.64
N LYS A 71 -4.80 -2.07 24.94
CA LYS A 71 -4.13 -1.04 25.73
C LYS A 71 -2.84 -1.62 26.31
N VAL A 72 -1.71 -0.99 26.01
CA VAL A 72 -0.41 -1.45 26.48
C VAL A 72 0.31 -0.31 27.18
N LYS A 73 1.31 -0.66 28.02
CA LYS A 73 2.14 0.32 28.72
C LYS A 73 2.69 1.35 27.73
N VAL A 74 2.42 2.61 28.01
CA VAL A 74 2.73 3.73 27.12
C VAL A 74 4.22 3.83 26.89
N THR A 75 4.60 3.88 25.63
CA THR A 75 5.96 4.16 25.15
C THR A 75 6.50 5.48 25.70
N LYS A 76 7.76 5.50 26.15
CA LYS A 76 8.41 6.74 26.60
C LYS A 76 9.24 7.39 25.49
N ARG A 77 9.88 6.58 24.63
CA ARG A 77 10.77 7.07 23.56
C ARG A 77 10.09 7.01 22.21
N ILE A 78 10.15 8.12 21.51
CA ILE A 78 9.52 8.30 20.20
C ILE A 78 10.58 8.76 19.21
N HIS A 79 10.71 8.02 18.11
CA HIS A 79 11.47 8.42 16.94
C HIS A 79 10.48 9.09 15.98
N LEU A 80 10.56 10.42 15.87
CA LEU A 80 9.66 11.23 15.06
C LEU A 80 10.28 11.48 13.68
N LEU A 81 9.81 10.77 12.67
CA LEU A 81 10.27 10.89 11.30
C LEU A 81 9.38 11.88 10.54
N VAL A 82 9.96 12.98 10.10
CA VAL A 82 9.22 14.10 9.52
C VAL A 82 9.53 14.22 8.03
N ASN A 83 8.49 14.24 7.19
CA ASN A 83 8.60 14.70 5.82
C ASN A 83 8.28 16.21 5.77
N PRO A 84 9.30 17.10 5.67
CA PRO A 84 9.08 18.55 5.69
C PRO A 84 8.23 19.06 4.55
N TYR A 85 8.20 18.30 3.44
CA TYR A 85 7.51 18.65 2.20
C TYR A 85 6.11 18.07 2.08
N ALA A 86 5.65 17.32 3.10
CA ALA A 86 4.32 16.72 3.10
C ALA A 86 3.21 17.77 2.93
N GLY A 87 2.17 17.40 2.20
CA GLY A 87 1.05 18.29 1.88
C GLY A 87 1.51 19.53 1.12
N SER A 88 1.10 20.70 1.57
CA SER A 88 1.50 22.00 1.01
C SER A 88 2.76 22.57 1.70
N LYS A 89 3.78 21.70 1.97
CA LYS A 89 5.01 22.02 2.70
C LYS A 89 4.75 22.35 4.19
N SER A 90 3.66 21.84 4.75
CA SER A 90 3.29 22.02 6.16
C SER A 90 3.96 21.02 7.11
N GLY A 91 4.58 19.96 6.58
CA GLY A 91 5.11 18.85 7.37
C GLY A 91 6.11 19.27 8.44
N ARG A 92 6.98 20.26 8.18
CA ARG A 92 7.92 20.79 9.19
C ARG A 92 7.18 21.39 10.38
N LYS A 93 6.23 22.31 10.12
CA LYS A 93 5.43 22.97 11.18
C LYS A 93 4.63 21.95 12.00
N ILE A 94 4.01 20.98 11.31
CA ILE A 94 3.27 19.88 11.95
C ILE A 94 4.21 19.03 12.83
N GLY A 95 5.41 18.72 12.34
CA GLY A 95 6.42 17.98 13.10
C GLY A 95 6.88 18.69 14.37
N GLU A 96 7.10 20.01 14.30
CA GLU A 96 7.44 20.85 15.44
C GLU A 96 6.30 20.88 16.47
N GLN A 97 5.07 21.05 16.02
CA GLN A 97 3.87 21.00 16.88
C GLN A 97 3.72 19.63 17.56
N ALA A 98 3.82 18.55 16.80
CA ALA A 98 3.73 17.19 17.32
C ALA A 98 4.81 16.91 18.37
N LYS A 99 6.05 17.32 18.09
CA LYS A 99 7.17 17.19 19.03
C LYS A 99 6.87 17.90 20.35
N ALA A 100 6.44 19.17 20.29
CA ALA A 100 6.13 19.96 21.49
C ALA A 100 5.01 19.31 22.31
N LEU A 101 3.91 18.84 21.67
CA LEU A 101 2.82 18.16 22.36
C LEU A 101 3.24 16.84 23.01
N LEU A 102 4.07 16.05 22.34
CA LEU A 102 4.58 14.78 22.85
C LEU A 102 5.54 15.01 24.04
N GLU A 103 6.41 16.01 23.96
CA GLU A 103 7.31 16.38 25.07
C GLU A 103 6.54 16.92 26.27
N ALA A 104 5.49 17.73 26.05
CA ALA A 104 4.57 18.18 27.10
C ALA A 104 3.84 17.00 27.76
N ALA A 105 3.54 15.93 27.02
CA ALA A 105 2.97 14.68 27.55
C ALA A 105 4.04 13.75 28.20
N GLY A 106 5.25 14.26 28.48
CA GLY A 106 6.30 13.54 29.17
C GLY A 106 7.04 12.47 28.32
N LYS A 107 6.98 12.59 26.99
CA LYS A 107 7.72 11.70 26.08
C LYS A 107 9.10 12.24 25.77
N THR A 108 10.04 11.33 25.51
CA THR A 108 11.37 11.66 24.96
C THR A 108 11.31 11.53 23.46
N VAL A 109 11.43 12.65 22.73
CA VAL A 109 11.27 12.69 21.28
C VAL A 109 12.60 12.96 20.60
N LYS A 110 13.00 12.07 19.68
CA LYS A 110 14.11 12.29 18.76
C LYS A 110 13.56 12.49 17.35
N ALA A 111 13.69 13.71 16.83
CA ALA A 111 13.16 14.06 15.51
C ALA A 111 14.22 13.87 14.42
N TYR A 112 13.78 13.41 13.26
CA TYR A 112 14.55 13.21 12.03
C TYR A 112 13.78 13.83 10.86
N HIS A 113 14.49 14.49 9.95
CA HIS A 113 13.86 15.16 8.80
C HIS A 113 14.39 14.58 7.49
N SER A 114 13.48 14.26 6.56
CA SER A 114 13.92 13.86 5.23
C SER A 114 14.43 15.05 4.44
N ALA A 115 15.41 14.80 3.57
CA ALA A 115 15.98 15.80 2.67
C ALA A 115 15.54 15.59 1.21
N TYR A 116 15.18 14.34 0.84
CA TYR A 116 14.79 13.93 -0.50
C TYR A 116 13.81 12.75 -0.45
N ALA A 117 13.22 12.40 -1.58
CA ALA A 117 12.32 11.23 -1.70
C ALA A 117 13.12 9.93 -1.45
N GLY A 118 12.57 9.03 -0.63
CA GLY A 118 13.24 7.81 -0.19
C GLY A 118 14.09 7.97 1.08
N HIS A 119 14.43 9.19 1.51
CA HIS A 119 15.29 9.40 2.68
C HIS A 119 14.64 8.93 3.99
N LEU A 120 13.31 9.00 4.12
CA LEU A 120 12.64 8.44 5.31
C LEU A 120 12.84 6.93 5.41
N MET A 121 12.88 6.21 4.28
CA MET A 121 13.15 4.78 4.26
C MET A 121 14.58 4.48 4.75
N GLU A 122 15.58 5.25 4.28
CA GLU A 122 16.98 5.10 4.69
C GLU A 122 17.14 5.39 6.18
N ILE A 123 16.57 6.50 6.67
CA ILE A 123 16.57 6.84 8.10
C ILE A 123 15.93 5.71 8.91
N ALA A 124 14.74 5.25 8.49
CA ALA A 124 14.00 4.21 9.19
C ALA A 124 14.78 2.90 9.25
N GLN A 125 15.42 2.50 8.16
CA GLN A 125 16.24 1.29 8.09
C GLN A 125 17.44 1.35 9.06
N GLY A 126 18.05 2.52 9.21
CA GLY A 126 19.20 2.74 10.09
C GLY A 126 18.85 2.97 11.57
N LEU A 127 17.57 2.98 11.96
CA LEU A 127 17.20 3.20 13.35
C LEU A 127 17.51 1.98 14.23
N GLU A 128 18.24 2.21 15.30
CA GLU A 128 18.44 1.25 16.40
C GLU A 128 17.32 1.41 17.43
N LEU A 129 16.29 0.61 17.32
CA LEU A 129 15.14 0.63 18.22
C LEU A 129 15.35 -0.27 19.43
N LYS A 130 15.06 0.25 20.62
CA LYS A 130 14.96 -0.55 21.85
C LYS A 130 13.54 -1.08 22.02
N ALA A 131 13.36 -2.01 22.94
CA ALA A 131 12.04 -2.53 23.27
C ALA A 131 11.08 -1.39 23.67
N ASN A 132 9.88 -1.39 23.09
CA ASN A 132 8.85 -0.38 23.27
C ASN A 132 9.20 1.03 22.75
N ASP A 133 10.15 1.18 21.83
CA ASP A 133 10.27 2.44 21.07
C ASP A 133 9.12 2.52 20.05
N LEU A 134 8.69 3.74 19.78
CA LEU A 134 7.65 4.02 18.79
C LEU A 134 8.25 4.84 17.65
N VAL A 135 7.90 4.47 16.42
CA VAL A 135 8.22 5.23 15.22
C VAL A 135 7.01 6.03 14.80
N ALA A 136 7.02 7.35 15.04
CA ALA A 136 5.96 8.25 14.63
C ALA A 136 6.32 8.93 13.30
N VAL A 137 5.39 8.94 12.37
CA VAL A 137 5.59 9.47 11.01
C VAL A 137 4.73 10.71 10.80
N VAL A 138 5.37 11.83 10.53
CA VAL A 138 4.70 13.08 10.11
C VAL A 138 4.72 13.14 8.60
N GLY A 139 3.58 12.80 7.99
CA GLY A 139 3.47 12.71 6.54
C GLY A 139 2.11 12.23 6.07
N GLY A 140 2.06 11.73 4.85
CA GLY A 140 0.91 11.04 4.25
C GLY A 140 1.22 9.55 4.06
N ASP A 141 0.35 8.87 3.30
CA ASP A 141 0.44 7.42 3.02
C ASP A 141 1.82 7.03 2.44
N GLY A 142 2.37 7.77 1.48
CA GLY A 142 3.71 7.51 0.92
C GLY A 142 4.83 7.65 1.96
N SER A 143 4.76 8.63 2.87
CA SER A 143 5.76 8.77 3.94
C SER A 143 5.71 7.61 4.93
N LEU A 144 4.51 7.12 5.27
CA LEU A 144 4.34 5.94 6.12
C LEU A 144 4.87 4.69 5.40
N SER A 145 4.60 4.54 4.10
CA SER A 145 5.09 3.43 3.28
C SER A 145 6.63 3.39 3.21
N GLU A 146 7.30 4.54 3.02
CA GLU A 146 8.77 4.62 3.10
C GLU A 146 9.30 4.13 4.45
N VAL A 147 8.70 4.60 5.55
CA VAL A 147 9.15 4.27 6.91
C VAL A 147 8.91 2.80 7.23
N ILE A 148 7.72 2.26 6.92
CA ILE A 148 7.42 0.84 7.09
C ILE A 148 8.40 0.00 6.27
N THR A 149 8.61 0.34 4.99
CA THR A 149 9.55 -0.40 4.13
C THR A 149 10.97 -0.38 4.71
N GLY A 150 11.46 0.75 5.18
CA GLY A 150 12.77 0.85 5.83
C GLY A 150 12.87 -0.04 7.07
N ARG A 151 11.87 -0.05 7.92
CA ARG A 151 11.85 -0.88 9.13
C ARG A 151 11.74 -2.36 8.82
N MET A 152 10.90 -2.75 7.87
CA MET A 152 10.79 -4.14 7.45
C MET A 152 12.09 -4.67 6.81
N ARG A 153 12.82 -3.83 6.09
CA ARG A 153 14.15 -4.16 5.55
C ARG A 153 15.25 -4.27 6.61
N ALA A 154 15.08 -3.65 7.77
CA ALA A 154 16.03 -3.75 8.89
C ALA A 154 16.00 -5.13 9.58
N GLU A 155 15.01 -6.00 9.24
CA GLU A 155 14.89 -7.39 9.71
C GLU A 155 15.10 -7.54 11.23
N SER A 156 14.53 -6.63 12.01
CA SER A 156 14.72 -6.57 13.46
C SER A 156 14.20 -7.82 14.20
N GLY A 157 13.40 -8.66 13.55
CA GLY A 157 12.73 -9.82 14.11
C GLY A 157 11.68 -9.49 15.18
N LYS A 158 11.36 -8.22 15.36
CA LYS A 158 10.38 -7.73 16.35
C LYS A 158 9.23 -7.05 15.64
N LYS A 159 8.03 -7.21 16.20
CA LYS A 159 6.88 -6.44 15.76
C LYS A 159 7.07 -4.97 16.09
N GLU A 160 7.08 -4.13 15.05
CA GLU A 160 7.34 -2.70 15.16
C GLU A 160 6.05 -1.93 15.46
N LEU A 161 6.17 -0.86 16.23
CA LEU A 161 5.05 0.00 16.60
C LEU A 161 5.15 1.35 15.88
N PHE A 162 4.11 1.67 15.12
CA PHE A 162 4.03 2.91 14.35
C PHE A 162 2.91 3.83 14.88
N ALA A 163 3.07 5.12 14.62
CA ALA A 163 2.02 6.10 14.72
C ALA A 163 2.05 7.03 13.51
N LEU A 164 0.87 7.42 13.01
CA LEU A 164 0.74 8.33 11.90
C LEU A 164 0.23 9.69 12.39
N ILE A 165 0.95 10.75 12.05
CA ILE A 165 0.58 12.14 12.28
C ILE A 165 0.28 12.75 10.92
N PRO A 166 -1.00 13.00 10.59
CA PRO A 166 -1.42 13.34 9.24
C PRO A 166 -0.90 14.72 8.82
N ALA A 167 -0.08 14.74 7.75
CA ALA A 167 0.46 15.94 7.14
C ALA A 167 0.41 15.90 5.61
N GLY A 168 0.00 14.79 5.01
CA GLY A 168 -0.12 14.62 3.56
C GLY A 168 -1.41 15.22 2.99
N THR A 169 -1.56 15.14 1.66
CA THR A 169 -2.76 15.62 0.95
C THR A 169 -3.92 14.62 1.03
N GLY A 170 -3.64 13.31 0.93
CA GLY A 170 -4.65 12.24 0.94
C GLY A 170 -4.96 11.77 2.35
N ASN A 171 -3.96 11.23 3.04
CA ASN A 171 -4.03 10.67 4.38
C ASN A 171 -5.12 9.61 4.53
N SER A 172 -5.16 8.64 3.60
CA SER A 172 -6.21 7.61 3.56
C SER A 172 -6.17 6.72 4.80
N MET A 173 -4.99 6.22 5.19
CA MET A 173 -4.81 5.44 6.40
C MET A 173 -5.22 6.24 7.65
N ALA A 174 -4.79 7.50 7.77
CA ALA A 174 -5.17 8.34 8.90
C ALA A 174 -6.68 8.57 8.96
N HIS A 175 -7.32 8.76 7.81
CA HIS A 175 -8.77 8.91 7.71
C HIS A 175 -9.49 7.65 8.21
N ASP A 176 -9.09 6.47 7.75
CA ASP A 176 -9.72 5.20 8.15
C ASP A 176 -9.50 4.93 9.64
N LEU A 177 -8.34 5.32 10.20
CA LEU A 177 -8.07 5.23 11.63
C LEU A 177 -8.75 6.32 12.48
N GLY A 178 -9.49 7.25 11.87
CA GLY A 178 -10.13 8.35 12.61
C GLY A 178 -9.16 9.45 13.08
N LEU A 179 -7.97 9.55 12.49
CA LEU A 179 -6.95 10.55 12.81
C LEU A 179 -7.05 11.74 11.86
N SER A 180 -7.64 12.84 12.30
CA SER A 180 -7.86 14.04 11.47
C SER A 180 -6.98 15.23 11.83
N SER A 181 -6.36 15.23 13.02
CA SER A 181 -5.52 16.33 13.51
C SER A 181 -4.23 15.83 14.20
N VAL A 182 -3.31 16.75 14.44
CA VAL A 182 -2.07 16.47 15.18
C VAL A 182 -2.37 16.09 16.62
N GLU A 183 -3.34 16.78 17.23
CA GLU A 183 -3.76 16.54 18.62
C GLU A 183 -4.31 15.13 18.79
N GLN A 184 -5.21 14.69 17.90
CA GLN A 184 -5.77 13.34 17.92
C GLN A 184 -4.68 12.28 17.73
N ALA A 185 -3.71 12.53 16.86
CA ALA A 185 -2.59 11.59 16.66
C ALA A 185 -1.69 11.50 17.89
N VAL A 186 -1.44 12.63 18.56
CA VAL A 186 -0.68 12.66 19.82
C VAL A 186 -1.47 11.97 20.95
N ASP A 187 -2.77 12.19 21.05
CA ASP A 187 -3.64 11.51 22.03
C ASP A 187 -3.65 10.00 21.80
N ALA A 188 -3.68 9.53 20.54
CA ALA A 188 -3.55 8.13 20.19
C ALA A 188 -2.22 7.52 20.69
N ILE A 189 -1.11 8.24 20.51
CA ILE A 189 0.20 7.84 21.02
C ILE A 189 0.24 7.81 22.55
N VAL A 190 -0.36 8.78 23.19
CA VAL A 190 -0.36 8.92 24.66
C VAL A 190 -1.28 7.92 25.34
N SER A 191 -2.42 7.61 24.72
CA SER A 191 -3.39 6.62 25.25
C SER A 191 -2.83 5.19 25.30
N GLY A 192 -1.89 4.87 24.40
CA GLY A 192 -1.31 3.55 24.26
C GLY A 192 -2.25 2.51 23.63
N ALA A 193 -3.40 2.93 23.09
CA ALA A 193 -4.26 2.06 22.29
C ALA A 193 -3.56 1.70 20.97
N ARG A 194 -3.51 0.41 20.63
CA ARG A 194 -2.86 -0.06 19.42
C ARG A 194 -3.49 -1.32 18.87
N GLN A 195 -3.32 -1.54 17.58
CA GLN A 195 -3.79 -2.71 16.87
C GLN A 195 -2.74 -3.21 15.89
N SER A 196 -2.70 -4.51 15.68
CA SER A 196 -1.91 -5.10 14.59
C SER A 196 -2.60 -4.82 13.26
N ILE A 197 -1.80 -4.61 12.22
CA ILE A 197 -2.26 -4.51 10.84
C ILE A 197 -1.47 -5.43 9.93
N ASP A 198 -2.12 -5.85 8.88
CA ASP A 198 -1.53 -6.63 7.80
C ASP A 198 -0.72 -5.71 6.87
N LEU A 199 0.26 -6.26 6.20
CA LEU A 199 1.02 -5.59 5.15
C LEU A 199 1.07 -6.48 3.91
N ALA A 200 1.24 -5.88 2.74
CA ALA A 200 1.67 -6.61 1.56
C ALA A 200 3.17 -6.46 1.36
N ARG A 201 3.90 -7.57 1.28
CA ARG A 201 5.25 -7.62 0.72
C ARG A 201 5.10 -7.65 -0.81
N VAL A 202 5.60 -6.62 -1.46
CA VAL A 202 5.51 -6.44 -2.91
C VAL A 202 6.91 -6.52 -3.51
N GLU A 203 7.14 -7.50 -4.36
CA GLU A 203 8.36 -7.62 -5.15
C GLU A 203 8.04 -7.29 -6.61
N MET A 204 8.83 -6.41 -7.23
CA MET A 204 8.56 -5.90 -8.57
C MET A 204 9.84 -5.43 -9.25
N VAL A 205 9.75 -5.17 -10.54
CA VAL A 205 10.82 -4.47 -11.25
C VAL A 205 10.93 -3.05 -10.72
N ASN A 206 12.15 -2.65 -10.34
CA ASN A 206 12.43 -1.30 -9.84
C ASN A 206 12.48 -0.30 -11.00
N GLY A 207 11.76 0.80 -10.85
CA GLY A 207 11.67 1.84 -11.87
C GLY A 207 10.45 1.72 -12.78
N LEU A 208 10.11 2.85 -13.40
CA LEU A 208 9.02 2.92 -14.37
C LEU A 208 9.45 2.30 -15.71
N PRO A 209 8.49 1.91 -16.57
CA PRO A 209 8.79 1.41 -17.91
C PRO A 209 9.75 2.32 -18.69
N GLY A 210 10.86 1.74 -19.18
CA GLY A 210 11.95 2.44 -19.86
C GLY A 210 13.04 3.01 -18.94
N SER A 211 12.93 2.79 -17.62
CA SER A 211 13.95 3.15 -16.62
C SER A 211 14.16 2.04 -15.57
N GLU A 212 13.94 0.79 -15.97
CA GLU A 212 14.04 -0.38 -15.10
C GLU A 212 15.48 -0.56 -14.60
N ASN A 213 15.63 -0.85 -13.31
CA ASN A 213 16.91 -1.07 -12.66
C ASN A 213 16.79 -2.19 -11.62
N GLY A 214 16.86 -3.43 -12.08
CA GLY A 214 16.79 -4.61 -11.24
C GLY A 214 15.43 -4.84 -10.59
N THR A 215 15.41 -5.51 -9.45
CA THR A 215 14.20 -5.77 -8.65
C THR A 215 14.23 -5.03 -7.33
N THR A 216 13.07 -4.75 -6.78
CA THR A 216 12.94 -4.11 -5.46
C THR A 216 11.80 -4.74 -4.67
N VAL A 217 11.92 -4.70 -3.35
CA VAL A 217 10.86 -5.10 -2.42
C VAL A 217 10.35 -3.86 -1.69
N ARG A 218 9.03 -3.72 -1.65
CA ARG A 218 8.32 -2.68 -0.88
C ARG A 218 7.28 -3.35 0.03
N PHE A 219 6.87 -2.61 1.05
CA PHE A 219 5.81 -3.05 1.96
C PHE A 219 4.68 -2.03 1.89
N SER A 220 3.54 -2.45 1.33
CA SER A 220 2.35 -1.61 1.23
C SER A 220 1.43 -1.86 2.43
N HIS A 221 0.92 -0.77 2.97
CA HIS A 221 -0.05 -0.78 4.07
C HIS A 221 -1.44 -0.32 3.63
N ASN A 222 -1.55 0.25 2.42
CA ASN A 222 -2.79 0.88 1.94
C ASN A 222 -3.19 0.37 0.56
N LEU A 223 -2.53 0.82 -0.52
CA LEU A 223 -3.02 0.70 -1.88
C LEU A 223 -1.91 0.33 -2.87
N VAL A 224 -2.12 -0.73 -3.65
CA VAL A 224 -1.33 -0.99 -4.85
C VAL A 224 -2.25 -0.92 -6.07
N THR A 225 -1.85 -0.17 -7.11
CA THR A 225 -2.64 -0.04 -8.33
C THR A 225 -1.84 -0.33 -9.58
N TRP A 226 -2.57 -0.84 -10.60
CA TRP A 226 -2.08 -1.08 -11.94
C TRP A 226 -3.11 -0.62 -12.97
N GLY A 227 -2.66 -0.18 -14.16
CA GLY A 227 -3.54 0.23 -15.25
C GLY A 227 -3.99 1.68 -15.13
N LEU A 228 -5.29 1.96 -15.29
CA LEU A 228 -5.86 3.31 -15.33
C LEU A 228 -5.53 4.15 -14.09
N GLY A 229 -5.44 3.53 -12.92
CA GLY A 229 -5.09 4.24 -11.68
C GLY A 229 -3.70 4.86 -11.77
N VAL A 230 -2.71 4.08 -12.21
CA VAL A 230 -1.33 4.55 -12.41
C VAL A 230 -1.26 5.60 -13.52
N ASP A 231 -1.94 5.37 -14.65
CA ASP A 231 -2.00 6.34 -15.75
C ASP A 231 -2.50 7.70 -15.27
N SER A 232 -3.49 7.70 -14.36
CA SER A 232 -4.05 8.93 -13.80
C SER A 232 -3.05 9.66 -12.89
N THR A 233 -2.32 8.94 -12.05
CA THR A 233 -1.32 9.55 -11.16
C THR A 233 -0.12 10.10 -11.94
N ILE A 234 0.38 9.38 -12.93
CA ILE A 234 1.46 9.85 -13.82
C ILE A 234 1.04 11.13 -14.56
N LYS A 235 -0.22 11.21 -15.05
CA LYS A 235 -0.74 12.42 -15.67
C LYS A 235 -0.88 13.58 -14.68
N ALA A 236 -1.40 13.28 -13.48
CA ALA A 236 -1.55 14.28 -12.42
C ALA A 236 -0.20 14.87 -11.97
N GLU A 237 0.86 14.05 -11.92
CA GLU A 237 2.21 14.54 -11.58
C GLU A 237 2.74 15.58 -12.57
N LYS A 238 2.43 15.46 -13.84
CA LYS A 238 2.80 16.43 -14.87
C LYS A 238 2.05 17.77 -14.73
N MET A 239 0.96 17.80 -13.95
CA MET A 239 0.08 18.94 -13.74
C MET A 239 0.13 19.48 -12.31
N ARG A 240 1.30 19.40 -11.63
CA ARG A 240 1.45 19.81 -10.22
C ARG A 240 1.03 21.27 -9.96
N TRP A 241 1.14 22.14 -10.95
CA TRP A 241 0.73 23.54 -10.91
C TRP A 241 -0.79 23.73 -10.68
N MET A 242 -1.63 22.71 -10.99
CA MET A 242 -3.08 22.74 -10.80
C MET A 242 -3.51 22.44 -9.35
N GLY A 243 -2.59 22.19 -8.43
CA GLY A 243 -2.92 21.82 -7.07
C GLY A 243 -3.73 20.50 -6.98
N PRO A 244 -4.67 20.37 -6.02
CA PRO A 244 -5.43 19.12 -5.82
C PRO A 244 -6.32 18.70 -7.01
N VAL A 245 -6.80 19.66 -7.81
CA VAL A 245 -7.67 19.41 -8.98
C VAL A 245 -6.99 18.53 -10.04
N ARG A 246 -5.64 18.52 -10.07
CA ARG A 246 -4.85 17.67 -10.98
C ARG A 246 -5.24 16.19 -10.96
N TYR A 247 -5.67 15.66 -9.81
CA TYR A 247 -6.05 14.26 -9.68
C TYR A 247 -7.35 13.95 -10.43
N ASP A 248 -8.38 14.79 -10.29
CA ASP A 248 -9.63 14.64 -11.05
C ASP A 248 -9.39 14.78 -12.56
N VAL A 249 -8.56 15.75 -12.98
CA VAL A 249 -8.17 15.93 -14.38
C VAL A 249 -7.37 14.73 -14.88
N GLY A 250 -6.41 14.23 -14.10
CA GLY A 250 -5.63 13.04 -14.44
C GLY A 250 -6.48 11.79 -14.64
N ILE A 251 -7.46 11.58 -13.76
CA ILE A 251 -8.42 10.49 -13.88
C ILE A 251 -9.27 10.64 -15.15
N LEU A 252 -9.81 11.84 -15.40
CA LEU A 252 -10.61 12.08 -16.61
C LEU A 252 -9.80 11.82 -17.88
N MET A 253 -8.55 12.31 -17.93
CA MET A 253 -7.63 12.06 -19.07
C MET A 253 -7.32 10.57 -19.22
N ALA A 254 -7.15 9.83 -18.13
CA ALA A 254 -6.91 8.39 -18.18
C ALA A 254 -8.16 7.63 -18.68
N ILE A 255 -9.36 8.02 -18.26
CA ILE A 255 -10.62 7.47 -18.75
C ILE A 255 -10.81 7.76 -20.23
N MET A 256 -10.48 8.97 -20.69
CA MET A 256 -10.58 9.32 -22.12
C MET A 256 -9.57 8.56 -22.98
N ALA A 257 -8.36 8.32 -22.48
CA ALA A 257 -7.40 7.45 -23.15
C ALA A 257 -7.88 6.00 -23.19
N ASN A 258 -8.52 5.53 -22.11
CA ASN A 258 -9.09 4.20 -21.95
C ASN A 258 -8.11 3.08 -22.38
N ASN A 259 -6.87 3.20 -21.91
CA ASN A 259 -5.86 2.19 -22.15
C ASN A 259 -6.26 0.89 -21.49
N ARG A 260 -6.33 -0.16 -22.28
CA ARG A 260 -6.57 -1.53 -21.83
C ARG A 260 -5.28 -2.28 -22.02
N ARG A 261 -4.94 -3.11 -21.06
CA ARG A 261 -3.70 -3.88 -21.09
C ARG A 261 -4.00 -5.33 -20.86
N HIS A 262 -3.38 -6.16 -21.67
CA HIS A 262 -3.36 -7.59 -21.45
C HIS A 262 -2.51 -7.90 -20.23
N ALA A 263 -3.02 -8.77 -19.35
CA ALA A 263 -2.30 -9.20 -18.17
C ALA A 263 -2.71 -10.62 -17.78
N THR A 264 -1.76 -11.35 -17.25
CA THR A 264 -1.97 -12.60 -16.54
C THR A 264 -1.98 -12.28 -15.05
N LEU A 265 -3.12 -12.46 -14.40
CA LEU A 265 -3.33 -12.24 -12.96
C LEU A 265 -3.46 -13.60 -12.29
N THR A 266 -2.60 -13.91 -11.32
CA THR A 266 -2.75 -15.11 -10.50
C THR A 266 -3.07 -14.70 -9.07
N LEU A 267 -4.17 -15.20 -8.52
CA LEU A 267 -4.62 -14.99 -7.14
C LEU A 267 -4.71 -16.35 -6.44
N ASP A 268 -3.97 -16.53 -5.35
CA ASP A 268 -3.96 -17.77 -4.56
C ASP A 268 -3.88 -19.04 -5.44
N GLY A 269 -3.02 -18.99 -6.47
CA GLY A 269 -2.78 -20.09 -7.41
C GLY A 269 -3.79 -20.20 -8.56
N VAL A 270 -4.86 -19.39 -8.58
CA VAL A 270 -5.83 -19.36 -9.70
C VAL A 270 -5.44 -18.29 -10.71
N THR A 271 -5.15 -18.69 -11.93
CA THR A 271 -4.71 -17.81 -13.01
C THR A 271 -5.87 -17.36 -13.89
N MET A 272 -5.91 -16.08 -14.17
CA MET A 272 -6.87 -15.42 -15.06
C MET A 272 -6.11 -14.56 -16.07
N GLU A 273 -6.43 -14.69 -17.35
CA GLU A 273 -5.77 -13.96 -18.44
C GLU A 273 -6.85 -13.25 -19.28
N ASP A 274 -6.76 -11.93 -19.37
CA ASP A 274 -7.71 -11.09 -20.11
C ASP A 274 -7.13 -9.69 -20.36
N ASP A 275 -7.89 -8.85 -21.06
CA ASP A 275 -7.68 -7.42 -21.16
C ASP A 275 -8.33 -6.70 -19.97
N TYR A 276 -7.54 -6.05 -19.16
CA TYR A 276 -8.02 -5.33 -17.97
C TYR A 276 -7.88 -3.81 -18.13
N THR A 277 -8.75 -3.10 -17.43
CA THR A 277 -8.73 -1.64 -17.34
C THR A 277 -7.91 -1.17 -16.13
N LEU A 278 -8.09 -1.85 -14.98
CA LEU A 278 -7.54 -1.42 -13.69
C LEU A 278 -7.56 -2.56 -12.68
N PHE A 279 -6.50 -2.65 -11.86
CA PHE A 279 -6.52 -3.36 -10.58
C PHE A 279 -6.39 -2.35 -9.44
N LEU A 280 -7.23 -2.51 -8.43
CA LEU A 280 -7.19 -1.78 -7.15
C LEU A 280 -7.00 -2.81 -6.05
N ILE A 281 -5.80 -2.86 -5.49
CA ILE A 281 -5.44 -3.79 -4.43
C ILE A 281 -5.36 -2.98 -3.14
N GLN A 282 -6.12 -3.36 -2.12
CA GLN A 282 -6.36 -2.53 -0.94
C GLN A 282 -6.22 -3.32 0.36
N ASN A 283 -5.61 -2.67 1.35
CA ASN A 283 -5.66 -3.07 2.75
C ASN A 283 -6.63 -2.19 3.56
N THR A 284 -6.75 -0.92 3.16
CA THR A 284 -7.64 0.08 3.75
C THR A 284 -8.94 0.21 2.96
N GLN A 285 -9.97 0.76 3.59
CA GLN A 285 -11.27 0.99 2.92
C GLN A 285 -11.22 2.19 1.98
N THR A 286 -10.37 3.19 2.28
CA THR A 286 -10.23 4.37 1.45
C THR A 286 -8.84 4.47 0.82
N GLY A 287 -8.78 5.12 -0.34
CA GLY A 287 -7.54 5.39 -1.06
C GLY A 287 -7.67 6.62 -1.96
N GLY A 288 -6.57 7.11 -2.51
CA GLY A 288 -6.60 8.17 -3.52
C GLY A 288 -7.43 9.39 -3.12
N SER A 289 -7.12 10.05 -2.00
CA SER A 289 -7.87 11.18 -1.44
C SER A 289 -9.22 10.81 -0.83
N ARG A 290 -9.24 9.74 -0.05
CA ARG A 290 -10.40 9.26 0.72
C ARG A 290 -11.55 8.73 -0.14
N LEU A 291 -11.27 8.25 -1.35
CA LEU A 291 -12.27 7.54 -2.15
C LEU A 291 -12.52 6.16 -1.52
N PRO A 292 -13.78 5.74 -1.35
CA PRO A 292 -14.13 4.43 -0.78
C PRO A 292 -13.88 3.32 -1.80
N LEU A 293 -12.62 2.91 -1.95
CA LEU A 293 -12.18 1.98 -3.00
C LEU A 293 -12.51 0.53 -2.67
N ALA A 294 -12.41 0.14 -1.39
CA ALA A 294 -12.66 -1.22 -0.93
C ALA A 294 -13.50 -1.25 0.35
N PRO A 295 -14.83 -1.09 0.26
CA PRO A 295 -15.71 -1.11 1.42
C PRO A 295 -15.63 -2.37 2.28
N GLY A 296 -15.14 -3.49 1.71
CA GLY A 296 -14.98 -4.77 2.40
C GLY A 296 -13.66 -4.93 3.15
N ALA A 297 -12.69 -4.04 2.94
CA ALA A 297 -11.34 -4.21 3.47
C ALA A 297 -11.31 -4.15 5.01
N THR A 298 -10.48 -5.01 5.58
CA THR A 298 -10.23 -5.14 7.03
C THR A 298 -8.72 -5.23 7.25
N LEU A 299 -8.19 -4.46 8.21
CA LEU A 299 -6.74 -4.29 8.38
C LEU A 299 -6.02 -5.45 9.08
N ASP A 300 -6.74 -6.39 9.69
CA ASP A 300 -6.18 -7.45 10.56
C ASP A 300 -6.79 -8.83 10.30
N ASP A 301 -7.22 -9.11 9.06
CA ASP A 301 -7.86 -10.39 8.73
C ASP A 301 -6.98 -11.38 7.95
N GLY A 302 -5.74 -10.97 7.65
CA GLY A 302 -4.77 -11.80 6.94
C GLY A 302 -5.00 -11.86 5.43
N PHE A 303 -5.76 -10.91 4.87
CA PHE A 303 -6.06 -10.79 3.44
C PHE A 303 -5.83 -9.38 2.94
N MET A 304 -5.73 -9.24 1.63
CA MET A 304 -5.97 -8.00 0.91
C MET A 304 -7.15 -8.15 -0.04
N ASP A 305 -7.85 -7.05 -0.27
CA ASP A 305 -8.95 -6.97 -1.21
C ASP A 305 -8.44 -6.52 -2.58
N ILE A 306 -8.92 -7.11 -3.67
CA ILE A 306 -8.67 -6.66 -5.03
C ILE A 306 -9.97 -6.37 -5.76
N GLY A 307 -10.10 -5.15 -6.27
CA GLY A 307 -11.10 -4.77 -7.26
C GLY A 307 -10.53 -4.90 -8.67
N ILE A 308 -11.13 -5.77 -9.47
CA ILE A 308 -10.73 -6.08 -10.85
C ILE A 308 -11.72 -5.42 -11.80
N LEU A 309 -11.26 -4.41 -12.53
CA LEU A 309 -12.04 -3.80 -13.59
C LEU A 309 -11.66 -4.44 -14.94
N LYS A 310 -12.53 -5.34 -15.41
CA LYS A 310 -12.39 -5.97 -16.74
C LYS A 310 -12.51 -4.92 -17.84
N LYS A 311 -12.26 -5.32 -19.06
CA LYS A 311 -12.41 -4.47 -20.26
C LYS A 311 -13.75 -3.71 -20.24
N MET A 312 -13.69 -2.40 -20.14
CA MET A 312 -14.85 -1.50 -20.08
C MET A 312 -14.86 -0.50 -21.22
N THR A 313 -16.04 -0.03 -21.61
CA THR A 313 -16.17 1.16 -22.45
C THR A 313 -15.87 2.42 -21.63
N ARG A 314 -15.50 3.53 -22.28
CA ARG A 314 -15.32 4.83 -21.58
C ARG A 314 -16.56 5.23 -20.76
N ARG A 315 -17.75 4.94 -21.27
CA ARG A 315 -19.04 5.22 -20.58
C ARG A 315 -19.18 4.39 -19.31
N ASP A 316 -18.82 3.09 -19.36
CA ASP A 316 -18.88 2.22 -18.19
C ASP A 316 -17.86 2.63 -17.14
N VAL A 317 -16.61 3.00 -17.54
CA VAL A 317 -15.59 3.51 -16.61
C VAL A 317 -16.07 4.80 -15.95
N LEU A 318 -16.63 5.75 -16.70
CA LEU A 318 -17.22 6.97 -16.13
C LEU A 318 -18.34 6.68 -15.15
N LYS A 319 -19.23 5.71 -15.51
CA LYS A 319 -20.31 5.27 -14.63
C LYS A 319 -19.76 4.64 -13.35
N ALA A 320 -18.82 3.70 -13.47
CA ALA A 320 -18.19 3.06 -12.31
C ALA A 320 -17.48 4.08 -11.39
N PHE A 321 -16.77 5.05 -11.98
CA PHE A 321 -16.15 6.14 -11.24
C PHE A 321 -17.17 7.06 -10.54
N GLY A 322 -18.29 7.37 -11.21
CA GLY A 322 -19.39 8.09 -10.59
C GLY A 322 -20.04 7.33 -9.44
N MET A 323 -20.14 6.00 -9.56
CA MET A 323 -20.63 5.12 -8.50
C MET A 323 -19.63 5.04 -7.34
N LEU A 324 -18.32 5.01 -7.62
CA LEU A 324 -17.26 5.05 -6.62
C LEU A 324 -17.35 6.32 -5.75
N LYS A 325 -17.42 7.49 -6.37
CA LYS A 325 -17.59 8.77 -5.65
C LYS A 325 -18.87 8.84 -4.82
N LYS A 326 -19.86 8.02 -5.12
CA LYS A 326 -21.13 7.90 -4.38
C LYS A 326 -21.05 6.75 -3.38
N GLU A 327 -20.24 6.90 -2.35
CA GLU A 327 -20.19 5.98 -1.20
C GLU A 327 -19.79 4.54 -1.57
N GLY A 328 -18.87 4.36 -2.54
CA GLY A 328 -18.34 3.04 -2.88
C GLY A 328 -19.28 2.12 -3.66
N ARG A 329 -20.36 2.66 -4.25
CA ARG A 329 -21.39 1.87 -4.97
C ARG A 329 -20.85 1.13 -6.20
N HIS A 330 -19.63 1.42 -6.65
CA HIS A 330 -18.97 0.77 -7.79
C HIS A 330 -18.80 -0.74 -7.61
N VAL A 331 -18.77 -1.24 -6.36
CA VAL A 331 -18.70 -2.67 -6.06
C VAL A 331 -19.89 -3.46 -6.62
N PHE A 332 -21.01 -2.80 -6.87
CA PHE A 332 -22.19 -3.41 -7.52
C PHE A 332 -22.20 -3.24 -9.05
N HIS A 333 -21.11 -2.74 -9.64
CA HIS A 333 -21.06 -2.61 -11.10
C HIS A 333 -20.79 -3.98 -11.74
N PRO A 334 -21.57 -4.45 -12.75
CA PRO A 334 -21.49 -5.83 -13.27
C PRO A 334 -20.19 -6.19 -13.98
N ARG A 335 -19.26 -5.23 -14.18
CA ARG A 335 -17.92 -5.44 -14.76
C ARG A 335 -16.81 -5.18 -13.75
N VAL A 336 -17.12 -5.18 -12.48
CA VAL A 336 -16.19 -5.04 -11.38
C VAL A 336 -16.29 -6.28 -10.53
N ASP A 337 -15.23 -7.07 -10.48
CA ASP A 337 -15.14 -8.24 -9.62
C ASP A 337 -14.31 -7.91 -8.41
N TYR A 338 -14.68 -8.43 -7.24
CA TYR A 338 -13.92 -8.30 -6.01
C TYR A 338 -13.55 -9.65 -5.45
N HIS A 339 -12.30 -9.76 -4.98
CA HIS A 339 -11.78 -10.96 -4.34
C HIS A 339 -10.92 -10.58 -3.15
N ARG A 340 -10.84 -11.49 -2.18
CA ARG A 340 -9.82 -11.52 -1.13
C ARG A 340 -8.75 -12.52 -1.50
N PHE A 341 -7.50 -12.20 -1.20
CA PHE A 341 -6.36 -13.04 -1.53
C PHE A 341 -5.25 -12.91 -0.49
N LYS A 342 -4.36 -13.90 -0.47
CA LYS A 342 -3.12 -13.92 0.31
C LYS A 342 -1.89 -13.75 -0.57
N THR A 343 -1.94 -14.28 -1.80
CA THR A 343 -0.86 -14.18 -2.77
C THR A 343 -1.38 -13.70 -4.11
N LEU A 344 -0.58 -12.89 -4.79
CA LEU A 344 -0.93 -12.35 -6.10
C LEU A 344 0.32 -12.24 -6.97
N SER A 345 0.19 -12.53 -8.26
CA SER A 345 1.14 -12.08 -9.28
C SER A 345 0.45 -11.41 -10.45
N ILE A 346 1.13 -10.43 -11.05
CA ILE A 346 0.72 -9.75 -12.28
C ILE A 346 1.86 -9.81 -13.26
N ASP A 347 1.63 -10.51 -14.39
CA ASP A 347 2.52 -10.56 -15.53
C ASP A 347 1.91 -9.85 -16.71
N THR A 348 2.73 -9.16 -17.49
CA THR A 348 2.30 -8.40 -18.67
C THR A 348 3.27 -8.59 -19.82
N PRO A 349 2.80 -8.58 -21.09
CA PRO A 349 3.66 -8.76 -22.27
C PRO A 349 4.78 -7.71 -22.40
N ALA A 350 4.57 -6.53 -21.83
CA ALA A 350 5.55 -5.46 -21.73
C ALA A 350 5.45 -4.82 -20.34
N PRO A 351 6.54 -4.29 -19.77
CA PRO A 351 6.54 -3.64 -18.47
C PRO A 351 5.43 -2.59 -18.37
N ALA A 352 4.66 -2.64 -17.30
CA ALA A 352 3.59 -1.69 -17.03
C ALA A 352 3.76 -1.10 -15.63
N ALA A 353 3.62 0.22 -15.52
CA ALA A 353 3.86 0.94 -14.29
C ALA A 353 2.95 0.49 -13.14
N ILE A 354 3.52 0.49 -11.94
CA ILE A 354 2.87 0.17 -10.65
C ILE A 354 2.93 1.41 -9.75
N ASN A 355 1.84 1.66 -9.04
CA ASN A 355 1.80 2.62 -7.95
C ASN A 355 1.60 1.91 -6.63
N ILE A 356 2.40 2.25 -5.63
CA ILE A 356 2.31 1.73 -4.26
C ILE A 356 2.13 2.91 -3.31
N ASP A 357 1.07 2.91 -2.53
CA ASP A 357 0.74 3.90 -1.50
C ASP A 357 0.85 5.36 -1.99
N GLY A 358 0.55 5.59 -3.27
CA GLY A 358 0.58 6.90 -3.91
C GLY A 358 1.85 7.21 -4.70
N GLU A 359 2.86 6.35 -4.70
CA GLU A 359 4.14 6.55 -5.40
C GLU A 359 4.27 5.63 -6.63
N ASN A 360 4.64 6.23 -7.78
CA ASN A 360 4.90 5.49 -9.03
C ASN A 360 6.38 5.05 -9.03
N ILE A 361 6.66 3.86 -8.52
CA ILE A 361 8.04 3.42 -8.20
C ILE A 361 8.48 2.12 -8.85
N GLY A 362 7.59 1.40 -9.52
CA GLY A 362 7.93 0.12 -10.13
C GLY A 362 7.12 -0.22 -11.36
N SER A 363 7.41 -1.38 -11.90
CA SER A 363 6.71 -1.96 -13.04
C SER A 363 6.57 -3.47 -12.91
N THR A 364 5.67 -4.05 -13.74
CA THR A 364 5.50 -5.50 -13.87
C THR A 364 6.73 -6.14 -14.51
N PRO A 365 7.01 -7.46 -14.24
CA PRO A 365 6.23 -8.36 -13.40
C PRO A 365 6.25 -7.96 -11.92
N LEU A 366 5.19 -8.34 -11.21
CA LEU A 366 5.00 -8.05 -9.80
C LEU A 366 4.49 -9.31 -9.09
N SER A 367 5.00 -9.56 -7.88
CA SER A 367 4.43 -10.55 -6.96
C SER A 367 4.14 -9.91 -5.61
N MET A 368 3.10 -10.39 -4.94
CA MET A 368 2.68 -9.93 -3.63
C MET A 368 2.37 -11.10 -2.71
N GLU A 369 2.69 -10.90 -1.44
CA GLU A 369 2.35 -11.80 -0.34
C GLU A 369 1.81 -10.97 0.83
N VAL A 370 0.68 -11.39 1.38
CA VAL A 370 0.12 -10.77 2.59
C VAL A 370 0.85 -11.29 3.81
N LEU A 371 1.37 -10.37 4.62
CA LEU A 371 2.00 -10.62 5.92
C LEU A 371 1.00 -10.31 7.03
N PRO A 372 0.35 -11.33 7.63
CA PRO A 372 -0.69 -11.09 8.61
C PRO A 372 -0.13 -10.47 9.88
N ASN A 373 -0.82 -9.45 10.39
CA ASN A 373 -0.46 -8.81 11.66
C ASN A 373 1.01 -8.37 11.74
N ALA A 374 1.57 -7.89 10.63
CA ALA A 374 3.00 -7.64 10.47
C ALA A 374 3.55 -6.54 11.41
N VAL A 375 2.77 -5.50 11.65
CA VAL A 375 3.15 -4.35 12.48
C VAL A 375 2.01 -3.95 13.41
N GLU A 376 2.31 -3.09 14.39
CA GLU A 376 1.29 -2.45 15.23
C GLU A 376 1.19 -0.97 14.90
N ILE A 377 -0.02 -0.42 14.96
CA ILE A 377 -0.29 1.00 14.78
C ILE A 377 -1.07 1.57 15.97
N CYS A 378 -0.72 2.81 16.38
CA CYS A 378 -1.46 3.54 17.40
C CYS A 378 -2.84 3.94 16.89
N LEU A 379 -3.84 3.79 17.74
CA LEU A 379 -5.24 4.14 17.47
C LEU A 379 -5.73 5.23 18.44
N PRO A 380 -6.73 6.03 18.04
CA PRO A 380 -7.47 6.84 18.99
C PRO A 380 -7.97 6.00 20.16
N ALA A 381 -7.99 6.58 21.37
CA ALA A 381 -8.67 5.92 22.48
C ALA A 381 -10.15 5.71 22.09
N SER A 382 -10.64 4.47 22.20
CA SER A 382 -12.10 4.26 22.11
C SER A 382 -12.76 4.98 23.28
N GLU A 383 -13.70 5.84 22.98
CA GLU A 383 -14.59 6.45 23.99
C GLU A 383 -15.33 5.38 24.81
#